data_af2fdb8ff61f4163bf215fa4d47a8e45
#
_entry.id   af2fdb8ff61f4163bf215fa4d47a8e45
#
_cell.length_a   1.000
_cell.length_b   1.000
_cell.length_c   1.000
_cell.angle_alpha   90.00
_cell.angle_beta   90.00
_cell.angle_gamma   90.00
#
_symmetry.space_group_name_H-M   'P 1'
#
loop_
_entity.id
_entity.type
_entity.pdbx_description
1 polymer ?
#
loop_
_entity_poly.entity_id
_entity_poly.type
_entity_poly.pdbx_seq_one_letter_code
_entity_poly.pdbx_strand_id
1 'polypeptide(L)'
;RKHLLDYDDVLNEQRTVIYEQRDEILGDGNLSARVMNNARDEIESMFEAYEDAKKHNRNDTQPLADLNERMRSTFGFQLPPDRLSRDAAISVLQNDITEKETLAGKDNFNMFIRYQYVQVIDRKWLDQLEALEGLREAVSLRAYGSKNPLTEYKIDGFNIFYEMLDSIRNTVMSRVFKVKVQLSPEAAERRRQMLEAQKRQLNASHSESSASFADGDTRRDAAAAFSGDASRRQAAAGAMQQRTQGASVTVRRTMPKVGRNDPCPCGSGKKY
;
A
#
# COMPACT_ATOMS: atom_id res chain seq x y z
N ARG A 1 -14.63 -21.35 -41.59
CA ARG A 1 -13.25 -21.30 -41.06
C ARG A 1 -12.86 -19.87 -40.64
N LYS A 2 -13.14 -18.81 -41.43
CA LYS A 2 -12.79 -17.41 -41.08
C LYS A 2 -13.47 -16.94 -39.80
N HIS A 3 -14.76 -17.20 -39.65
CA HIS A 3 -15.50 -16.82 -38.41
C HIS A 3 -15.04 -17.51 -37.15
N LEU A 4 -14.46 -18.70 -37.21
CA LEU A 4 -13.90 -19.38 -36.04
C LEU A 4 -12.66 -18.65 -35.52
N LEU A 5 -11.81 -18.16 -36.43
CA LEU A 5 -10.61 -17.40 -36.09
C LEU A 5 -10.97 -16.07 -35.39
N ASP A 6 -12.03 -15.40 -35.84
CA ASP A 6 -12.47 -14.12 -35.26
C ASP A 6 -12.91 -14.25 -33.78
N TYR A 7 -13.44 -15.41 -33.35
CA TYR A 7 -13.76 -15.73 -31.96
C TYR A 7 -12.51 -16.06 -31.14
N ASP A 8 -11.59 -16.81 -31.76
CA ASP A 8 -10.33 -17.20 -31.12
C ASP A 8 -9.42 -15.99 -30.88
N ASP A 9 -9.48 -14.96 -31.74
CA ASP A 9 -8.72 -13.72 -31.59
C ASP A 9 -9.08 -13.01 -30.27
N VAL A 10 -10.37 -12.89 -29.93
CA VAL A 10 -10.82 -12.28 -28.66
C VAL A 10 -10.25 -13.01 -27.45
N LEU A 11 -10.27 -14.33 -27.49
CA LEU A 11 -9.72 -15.16 -26.41
C LEU A 11 -8.20 -14.98 -26.29
N ASN A 12 -7.49 -14.88 -27.42
CA ASN A 12 -6.03 -14.68 -27.42
C ASN A 12 -5.64 -13.29 -26.91
N GLU A 13 -6.41 -12.24 -27.24
CA GLU A 13 -6.20 -10.91 -26.69
C GLU A 13 -6.37 -10.91 -25.16
N GLN A 14 -7.46 -11.50 -24.65
CA GLN A 14 -7.68 -11.62 -23.21
C GLN A 14 -6.59 -12.45 -22.49
N ARG A 15 -6.15 -13.54 -23.14
CA ARG A 15 -5.05 -14.38 -22.64
C ARG A 15 -3.76 -13.58 -22.49
N THR A 16 -3.43 -12.78 -23.49
CA THR A 16 -2.22 -11.95 -23.45
C THR A 16 -2.27 -10.99 -22.25
N VAL A 17 -3.38 -10.28 -22.08
CA VAL A 17 -3.57 -9.33 -20.97
C VAL A 17 -3.44 -10.02 -19.60
N ILE A 18 -4.08 -11.18 -19.41
CA ILE A 18 -4.05 -11.87 -18.13
C ILE A 18 -2.66 -12.45 -17.81
N TYR A 19 -1.91 -12.89 -18.81
CA TYR A 19 -0.55 -13.38 -18.64
C TYR A 19 0.42 -12.24 -18.31
N GLU A 20 0.29 -11.09 -18.99
CA GLU A 20 1.05 -9.88 -18.65
C GLU A 20 0.79 -9.43 -17.21
N GLN A 21 -0.47 -9.38 -16.77
CA GLN A 21 -0.81 -9.07 -15.37
C GLN A 21 -0.23 -10.08 -14.38
N ARG A 22 -0.25 -11.37 -14.73
CA ARG A 22 0.35 -12.42 -13.90
C ARG A 22 1.86 -12.25 -13.77
N ASP A 23 2.54 -11.95 -14.86
CA ASP A 23 3.98 -11.72 -14.87
C ASP A 23 4.36 -10.46 -14.09
N GLU A 24 3.60 -9.38 -14.22
CA GLU A 24 3.76 -8.18 -13.38
C GLU A 24 3.67 -8.51 -11.89
N ILE A 25 2.67 -9.29 -11.47
CA ILE A 25 2.47 -9.68 -10.07
C ILE A 25 3.62 -10.56 -9.57
N LEU A 26 4.13 -11.45 -10.41
CA LEU A 26 5.28 -12.30 -10.07
C LEU A 26 6.56 -11.48 -9.88
N GLY A 27 6.74 -10.40 -10.65
CA GLY A 27 7.89 -9.50 -10.56
C GLY A 27 7.75 -8.38 -9.53
N ASP A 28 6.53 -8.09 -9.04
CA ASP A 28 6.27 -6.94 -8.17
C ASP A 28 6.83 -7.17 -6.76
N GLY A 29 7.75 -6.32 -6.35
CA GLY A 29 8.36 -6.32 -5.01
C GLY A 29 7.50 -5.65 -3.91
N ASN A 30 6.38 -4.99 -4.27
CA ASN A 30 5.57 -4.21 -3.32
C ASN A 30 4.05 -4.38 -3.54
N LEU A 31 3.60 -5.62 -3.50
CA LEU A 31 2.18 -5.97 -3.68
C LEU A 31 1.27 -5.42 -2.58
N SER A 32 1.79 -5.18 -1.38
CA SER A 32 1.03 -4.55 -0.30
C SER A 32 0.59 -3.13 -0.67
N ALA A 33 1.45 -2.35 -1.33
CA ALA A 33 1.08 -1.03 -1.85
C ALA A 33 0.03 -1.12 -2.97
N ARG A 34 0.14 -2.11 -3.87
CA ARG A 34 -0.88 -2.37 -4.91
C ARG A 34 -2.25 -2.69 -4.29
N VAL A 35 -2.29 -3.57 -3.30
CA VAL A 35 -3.54 -3.90 -2.58
C VAL A 35 -4.10 -2.69 -1.84
N MET A 36 -3.24 -1.86 -1.23
CA MET A 36 -3.66 -0.64 -0.55
C MET A 36 -4.23 0.41 -1.51
N ASN A 37 -3.67 0.56 -2.71
CA ASN A 37 -4.22 1.45 -3.73
C ASN A 37 -5.60 0.97 -4.20
N ASN A 38 -5.75 -0.32 -4.50
CA ASN A 38 -7.06 -0.89 -4.84
C ASN A 38 -8.09 -0.69 -3.72
N ALA A 39 -7.66 -0.79 -2.46
CA ALA A 39 -8.53 -0.57 -1.31
C ALA A 39 -8.97 0.90 -1.17
N ARG A 40 -8.10 1.85 -1.51
CA ARG A 40 -8.46 3.28 -1.56
C ARG A 40 -9.51 3.56 -2.62
N ASP A 41 -9.31 3.02 -3.83
CA ASP A 41 -10.27 3.19 -4.93
C ASP A 41 -11.63 2.60 -4.56
N GLU A 42 -11.65 1.44 -3.91
CA GLU A 42 -12.90 0.79 -3.46
C GLU A 42 -13.58 1.60 -2.33
N ILE A 43 -12.83 2.11 -1.35
CA ILE A 43 -13.38 3.01 -0.31
C ILE A 43 -13.97 4.27 -0.93
N GLU A 44 -13.28 4.89 -1.89
CA GLU A 44 -13.79 6.07 -2.60
C GLU A 44 -15.13 5.75 -3.27
N SER A 45 -15.21 4.68 -4.04
CA SER A 45 -16.44 4.21 -4.69
C SER A 45 -17.58 3.92 -3.69
N MET A 46 -17.25 3.31 -2.53
CA MET A 46 -18.25 3.05 -1.49
C MET A 46 -18.81 4.34 -0.89
N PHE A 47 -17.95 5.34 -0.63
CA PHE A 47 -18.37 6.62 -0.09
C PHE A 47 -19.11 7.47 -1.11
N GLU A 48 -18.74 7.46 -2.39
CA GLU A 48 -19.49 8.12 -3.46
C GLU A 48 -20.90 7.55 -3.55
N ALA A 49 -21.07 6.24 -3.57
CA ALA A 49 -22.38 5.60 -3.58
C ALA A 49 -23.22 5.96 -2.34
N TYR A 50 -22.59 6.03 -1.16
CA TYR A 50 -23.23 6.46 0.08
C TYR A 50 -23.71 7.91 0.00
N GLU A 51 -22.85 8.83 -0.46
CA GLU A 51 -23.19 10.26 -0.59
C GLU A 51 -24.32 10.49 -1.59
N ASP A 52 -24.30 9.76 -2.70
CA ASP A 52 -25.36 9.84 -3.71
C ASP A 52 -26.69 9.30 -3.19
N ALA A 53 -26.69 8.17 -2.50
CA ALA A 53 -27.88 7.64 -1.84
C ALA A 53 -28.45 8.61 -0.79
N LYS A 54 -27.58 9.26 -0.02
CA LYS A 54 -27.97 10.24 1.01
C LYS A 54 -28.54 11.53 0.41
N LYS A 55 -28.11 11.95 -0.78
CA LYS A 55 -28.70 13.11 -1.49
C LYS A 55 -30.17 12.89 -1.84
N HIS A 56 -30.54 11.65 -2.19
CA HIS A 56 -31.90 11.30 -2.58
C HIS A 56 -32.85 11.18 -1.38
N ASN A 57 -32.34 10.77 -0.20
CA ASN A 57 -33.17 10.60 0.99
C ASN A 57 -32.39 10.93 2.28
N ARG A 58 -32.44 12.18 2.74
CA ARG A 58 -31.66 12.68 3.87
C ARG A 58 -31.97 12.03 5.22
N ASN A 59 -33.16 11.52 5.39
CA ASN A 59 -33.64 10.95 6.67
C ASN A 59 -33.53 9.41 6.73
N ASP A 60 -33.02 8.80 5.66
CA ASP A 60 -32.89 7.35 5.59
C ASP A 60 -31.57 6.90 6.25
N THR A 61 -31.67 5.93 7.13
CA THR A 61 -30.52 5.29 7.77
C THR A 61 -29.97 4.12 6.96
N GLN A 62 -30.71 3.68 5.93
CA GLN A 62 -30.35 2.55 5.09
C GLN A 62 -28.98 2.74 4.38
N PRO A 63 -28.68 3.92 3.77
CA PRO A 63 -27.40 4.11 3.10
C PRO A 63 -26.18 3.90 4.01
N LEU A 64 -26.30 4.27 5.29
CA LEU A 64 -25.25 4.05 6.28
C LEU A 64 -25.10 2.56 6.62
N ALA A 65 -26.22 1.85 6.75
CA ALA A 65 -26.21 0.40 6.98
C ALA A 65 -25.58 -0.34 5.80
N ASP A 66 -25.93 0.03 4.59
CA ASP A 66 -25.39 -0.55 3.35
C ASP A 66 -23.88 -0.30 3.22
N LEU A 67 -23.42 0.93 3.50
CA LEU A 67 -21.98 1.26 3.51
C LEU A 67 -21.23 0.39 4.52
N ASN A 68 -21.73 0.30 5.75
CA ASN A 68 -21.10 -0.51 6.80
C ASN A 68 -21.10 -2.00 6.46
N GLU A 69 -22.16 -2.51 5.85
CA GLU A 69 -22.22 -3.90 5.40
C GLU A 69 -21.21 -4.17 4.28
N ARG A 70 -21.10 -3.26 3.31
CA ARG A 70 -20.07 -3.36 2.25
C ARG A 70 -18.67 -3.31 2.83
N MET A 71 -18.37 -2.40 3.76
CA MET A 71 -17.06 -2.34 4.42
C MET A 71 -16.77 -3.62 5.21
N ARG A 72 -17.77 -4.16 5.93
CA ARG A 72 -17.63 -5.42 6.67
C ARG A 72 -17.43 -6.60 5.74
N SER A 73 -18.19 -6.69 4.66
CA SER A 73 -18.12 -7.81 3.70
C SER A 73 -16.83 -7.78 2.89
N THR A 74 -16.26 -6.61 2.60
CA THR A 74 -15.03 -6.48 1.81
C THR A 74 -13.79 -6.53 2.69
N PHE A 75 -13.74 -5.72 3.74
CA PHE A 75 -12.53 -5.51 4.55
C PHE A 75 -12.57 -6.15 5.94
N GLY A 76 -13.74 -6.54 6.42
CA GLY A 76 -13.91 -7.15 7.74
C GLY A 76 -13.99 -6.16 8.91
N PHE A 77 -14.17 -4.85 8.66
CA PHE A 77 -14.34 -3.85 9.70
C PHE A 77 -15.55 -2.94 9.44
N GLN A 78 -15.96 -2.18 10.45
CA GLN A 78 -17.01 -1.16 10.39
C GLN A 78 -16.51 0.11 11.06
N LEU A 79 -17.01 1.26 10.61
CA LEU A 79 -16.76 2.53 11.25
C LEU A 79 -17.98 2.97 12.07
N PRO A 80 -17.78 3.47 13.29
CA PRO A 80 -18.85 4.08 14.04
C PRO A 80 -19.30 5.38 13.37
N PRO A 81 -20.58 5.79 13.49
CA PRO A 81 -21.13 6.96 12.79
C PRO A 81 -20.41 8.27 13.09
N ASP A 82 -19.85 8.42 14.31
CA ASP A 82 -19.09 9.59 14.77
C ASP A 82 -17.71 9.72 14.10
N ARG A 83 -17.17 8.65 13.52
CA ARG A 83 -15.88 8.60 12.83
C ARG A 83 -15.98 8.20 11.37
N LEU A 84 -17.17 8.34 10.80
CA LEU A 84 -17.41 7.96 9.42
C LEU A 84 -16.77 9.00 8.48
N SER A 85 -15.57 8.68 7.99
CA SER A 85 -14.88 9.46 6.96
C SER A 85 -14.01 8.56 6.09
N ARG A 86 -13.75 8.99 4.85
CA ARG A 86 -12.85 8.30 3.91
C ARG A 86 -11.45 8.13 4.53
N ASP A 87 -10.92 9.21 5.11
CA ASP A 87 -9.58 9.21 5.71
C ASP A 87 -9.49 8.26 6.91
N ALA A 88 -10.55 8.17 7.73
CA ALA A 88 -10.59 7.22 8.84
C ALA A 88 -10.58 5.77 8.33
N ALA A 89 -11.38 5.46 7.30
CA ALA A 89 -11.38 4.13 6.68
C ALA A 89 -10.00 3.76 6.11
N ILE A 90 -9.39 4.67 5.34
CA ILE A 90 -8.07 4.48 4.75
C ILE A 90 -7.00 4.28 5.85
N SER A 91 -7.07 5.06 6.93
CA SER A 91 -6.14 4.94 8.06
C SER A 91 -6.24 3.58 8.75
N VAL A 92 -7.45 3.04 8.94
CA VAL A 92 -7.66 1.70 9.50
C VAL A 92 -7.01 0.65 8.61
N LEU A 93 -7.22 0.71 7.30
CA LEU A 93 -6.64 -0.24 6.34
C LEU A 93 -5.11 -0.14 6.30
N GLN A 94 -4.57 1.07 6.35
CA GLN A 94 -3.13 1.28 6.34
C GLN A 94 -2.45 0.75 7.61
N ASN A 95 -3.08 0.94 8.76
CA ASN A 95 -2.61 0.39 10.03
C ASN A 95 -2.66 -1.14 10.01
N ASP A 96 -3.74 -1.74 9.48
CA ASP A 96 -3.89 -3.20 9.38
C ASP A 96 -2.79 -3.82 8.49
N ILE A 97 -2.50 -3.24 7.32
CA ILE A 97 -1.40 -3.71 6.46
C ILE A 97 -0.05 -3.57 7.17
N THR A 98 0.21 -2.42 7.80
CA THR A 98 1.47 -2.16 8.51
C THR A 98 1.66 -3.14 9.68
N GLU A 99 0.60 -3.46 10.40
CA GLU A 99 0.62 -4.45 11.47
C GLU A 99 0.94 -5.84 10.92
N LYS A 100 0.29 -6.26 9.84
CA LYS A 100 0.54 -7.55 9.17
C LYS A 100 1.96 -7.66 8.63
N GLU A 101 2.48 -6.60 8.01
CA GLU A 101 3.89 -6.54 7.56
C GLU A 101 4.87 -6.64 8.74
N THR A 102 4.55 -5.98 9.85
CA THR A 102 5.38 -6.03 11.05
C THR A 102 5.36 -7.40 11.71
N LEU A 103 4.22 -8.09 11.69
CA LEU A 103 4.05 -9.41 12.30
C LEU A 103 4.67 -10.52 11.45
N ALA A 104 4.38 -10.55 10.16
CA ALA A 104 4.84 -11.61 9.25
C ALA A 104 6.26 -11.37 8.69
N GLY A 105 6.71 -10.12 8.68
CA GLY A 105 7.83 -9.65 7.87
C GLY A 105 7.38 -9.25 6.47
N LYS A 106 7.91 -8.14 5.96
CA LYS A 106 7.49 -7.54 4.68
C LYS A 106 7.57 -8.52 3.51
N ASP A 107 8.69 -9.27 3.40
CA ASP A 107 8.90 -10.21 2.30
C ASP A 107 7.93 -11.40 2.36
N ASN A 108 7.69 -11.95 3.55
CA ASN A 108 6.74 -13.04 3.74
C ASN A 108 5.31 -12.59 3.45
N PHE A 109 4.95 -11.39 3.87
CA PHE A 109 3.62 -10.84 3.60
C PHE A 109 3.43 -10.56 2.10
N ASN A 110 4.45 -10.03 1.43
CA ASN A 110 4.44 -9.85 -0.02
C ASN A 110 4.32 -11.19 -0.77
N MET A 111 5.02 -12.23 -0.31
CA MET A 111 4.91 -13.59 -0.85
C MET A 111 3.51 -14.16 -0.66
N PHE A 112 2.88 -13.95 0.49
CA PHE A 112 1.49 -14.34 0.75
C PHE A 112 0.52 -13.64 -0.22
N ILE A 113 0.65 -12.32 -0.43
CA ILE A 113 -0.19 -11.57 -1.36
C ILE A 113 -0.01 -12.10 -2.79
N ARG A 114 1.23 -12.34 -3.21
CA ARG A 114 1.55 -12.93 -4.52
C ARG A 114 0.86 -14.26 -4.72
N TYR A 115 0.93 -15.13 -3.72
CA TYR A 115 0.25 -16.42 -3.77
C TYR A 115 -1.27 -16.27 -3.91
N GLN A 116 -1.89 -15.31 -3.18
CA GLN A 116 -3.31 -15.04 -3.30
C GLN A 116 -3.67 -14.56 -4.72
N TYR A 117 -2.89 -13.64 -5.29
CA TYR A 117 -3.11 -13.17 -6.66
C TYR A 117 -3.05 -14.32 -7.67
N VAL A 118 -1.99 -15.12 -7.65
CA VAL A 118 -1.81 -16.23 -8.60
C VAL A 118 -2.98 -17.22 -8.50
N GLN A 119 -3.35 -17.64 -7.29
CA GLN A 119 -4.48 -18.55 -7.11
C GLN A 119 -5.80 -17.99 -7.62
N VAL A 120 -6.07 -16.70 -7.36
CA VAL A 120 -7.32 -16.06 -7.78
C VAL A 120 -7.34 -15.89 -9.30
N ILE A 121 -6.22 -15.44 -9.90
CA ILE A 121 -6.10 -15.29 -11.35
C ILE A 121 -6.33 -16.64 -12.02
N ASP A 122 -5.64 -17.70 -11.61
CA ASP A 122 -5.74 -19.03 -12.23
C ASP A 122 -7.19 -19.54 -12.16
N ARG A 123 -7.86 -19.38 -11.02
CA ARG A 123 -9.26 -19.80 -10.86
C ARG A 123 -10.21 -18.99 -11.74
N LYS A 124 -10.10 -17.65 -11.69
CA LYS A 124 -10.99 -16.75 -12.44
C LYS A 124 -10.79 -16.85 -13.93
N TRP A 125 -9.56 -17.15 -14.37
CA TRP A 125 -9.29 -17.41 -15.77
C TRP A 125 -9.98 -18.68 -16.28
N LEU A 126 -10.00 -19.75 -15.50
CA LEU A 126 -10.75 -20.96 -15.86
C LEU A 126 -12.26 -20.67 -15.95
N ASP A 127 -12.82 -19.94 -14.98
CA ASP A 127 -14.22 -19.52 -14.99
C ASP A 127 -14.53 -18.64 -16.23
N GLN A 128 -13.59 -17.79 -16.67
CA GLN A 128 -13.71 -16.94 -17.86
C GLN A 128 -13.74 -17.77 -19.16
N LEU A 129 -12.89 -18.79 -19.28
CA LEU A 129 -12.88 -19.66 -20.44
C LEU A 129 -14.23 -20.37 -20.62
N GLU A 130 -14.80 -20.88 -19.53
CA GLU A 130 -16.11 -21.50 -19.53
C GLU A 130 -17.22 -20.50 -19.90
N ALA A 131 -17.17 -19.26 -19.33
CA ALA A 131 -18.11 -18.20 -19.66
C ALA A 131 -18.06 -17.79 -21.14
N LEU A 132 -16.88 -17.68 -21.74
CA LEU A 132 -16.71 -17.37 -23.16
C LEU A 132 -17.21 -18.49 -24.07
N GLU A 133 -17.05 -19.76 -23.68
CA GLU A 133 -17.61 -20.88 -24.44
C GLU A 133 -19.13 -20.85 -24.42
N GLY A 134 -19.75 -20.66 -23.25
CA GLY A 134 -21.20 -20.48 -23.12
C GLY A 134 -21.72 -19.26 -23.87
N LEU A 135 -20.98 -18.15 -23.87
CA LEU A 135 -21.33 -16.96 -24.63
C LEU A 135 -21.31 -17.23 -26.15
N ARG A 136 -20.31 -17.98 -26.65
CA ARG A 136 -20.23 -18.36 -28.07
C ARG A 136 -21.46 -19.14 -28.52
N GLU A 137 -21.95 -20.05 -27.71
CA GLU A 137 -23.17 -20.78 -27.99
C GLU A 137 -24.41 -19.88 -27.97
N ALA A 138 -24.51 -19.00 -26.95
CA ALA A 138 -25.64 -18.10 -26.77
C ALA A 138 -25.78 -17.07 -27.89
N VAL A 139 -24.68 -16.47 -28.38
CA VAL A 139 -24.73 -15.47 -29.45
C VAL A 139 -25.12 -16.08 -30.81
N SER A 140 -24.86 -17.38 -31.03
CA SER A 140 -25.30 -18.08 -32.24
C SER A 140 -26.82 -18.11 -32.36
N LEU A 141 -27.55 -18.19 -31.26
CA LEU A 141 -29.01 -18.14 -31.21
C LEU A 141 -29.56 -16.72 -31.46
N ARG A 142 -28.80 -15.67 -31.08
CA ARG A 142 -29.19 -14.26 -31.33
C ARG A 142 -29.12 -13.86 -32.80
N ALA A 143 -28.46 -14.63 -33.67
CA ALA A 143 -28.41 -14.42 -35.10
C ALA A 143 -29.81 -14.35 -35.75
N TYR A 144 -30.82 -15.00 -35.17
CA TYR A 144 -32.21 -14.92 -35.60
C TYR A 144 -32.84 -13.53 -35.42
N GLY A 145 -32.27 -12.67 -34.56
CA GLY A 145 -32.72 -11.29 -34.28
C GLY A 145 -32.04 -10.20 -35.12
N SER A 146 -31.46 -10.54 -36.26
CA SER A 146 -30.76 -9.60 -37.17
C SER A 146 -29.55 -8.90 -36.56
N LYS A 147 -29.01 -9.37 -35.45
CA LYS A 147 -27.76 -8.89 -34.84
C LYS A 147 -26.57 -9.70 -35.37
N ASN A 148 -25.42 -9.03 -35.50
CA ASN A 148 -24.20 -9.70 -35.89
C ASN A 148 -23.64 -10.48 -34.66
N PRO A 149 -23.63 -11.84 -34.68
CA PRO A 149 -23.19 -12.64 -33.54
C PRO A 149 -21.76 -12.34 -33.08
N LEU A 150 -20.85 -12.05 -34.01
CA LEU A 150 -19.46 -11.74 -33.71
C LEU A 150 -19.34 -10.41 -32.95
N THR A 151 -20.12 -9.39 -33.33
CA THR A 151 -20.13 -8.09 -32.65
C THR A 151 -20.67 -8.22 -31.24
N GLU A 152 -21.78 -8.95 -31.05
CA GLU A 152 -22.35 -9.23 -29.73
C GLU A 152 -21.36 -10.02 -28.86
N TYR A 153 -20.70 -11.03 -29.43
CA TYR A 153 -19.66 -11.79 -28.72
C TYR A 153 -18.50 -10.91 -28.24
N LYS A 154 -18.01 -10.00 -29.10
CA LYS A 154 -16.92 -9.07 -28.72
C LYS A 154 -17.32 -8.15 -27.58
N ILE A 155 -18.53 -7.57 -27.64
CA ILE A 155 -19.04 -6.66 -26.61
C ILE A 155 -19.26 -7.40 -25.29
N ASP A 156 -20.00 -8.48 -25.32
CA ASP A 156 -20.33 -9.25 -24.11
C ASP A 156 -19.06 -9.90 -23.51
N GLY A 157 -18.18 -10.45 -24.37
CA GLY A 157 -16.90 -11.04 -23.96
C GLY A 157 -15.96 -10.04 -23.31
N PHE A 158 -15.96 -8.79 -23.80
CA PHE A 158 -15.23 -7.69 -23.16
C PHE A 158 -15.79 -7.34 -21.79
N ASN A 159 -17.12 -7.24 -21.66
CA ASN A 159 -17.77 -6.93 -20.39
C ASN A 159 -17.49 -8.01 -19.32
N ILE A 160 -17.65 -9.30 -19.68
CA ILE A 160 -17.35 -10.42 -18.78
C ILE A 160 -15.88 -10.41 -18.36
N PHE A 161 -14.97 -10.04 -19.27
CA PHE A 161 -13.55 -9.94 -18.96
C PHE A 161 -13.24 -8.83 -17.95
N TYR A 162 -13.86 -7.65 -18.12
CA TYR A 162 -13.73 -6.56 -17.14
C TYR A 162 -14.27 -6.95 -15.76
N GLU A 163 -15.43 -7.58 -15.72
CA GLU A 163 -16.01 -8.10 -14.48
C GLU A 163 -15.08 -9.12 -13.80
N MET A 164 -14.44 -9.97 -14.60
CA MET A 164 -13.44 -10.92 -14.09
C MET A 164 -12.24 -10.18 -13.46
N LEU A 165 -11.68 -9.16 -14.11
CA LEU A 165 -10.56 -8.38 -13.58
C LEU A 165 -10.93 -7.67 -12.28
N ASP A 166 -12.12 -7.09 -12.18
CA ASP A 166 -12.62 -6.48 -10.95
C ASP A 166 -12.84 -7.53 -9.85
N SER A 167 -13.38 -8.69 -10.22
CA SER A 167 -13.55 -9.81 -9.29
C SER A 167 -12.23 -10.33 -8.73
N ILE A 168 -11.15 -10.37 -9.56
CA ILE A 168 -9.79 -10.71 -9.10
C ILE A 168 -9.34 -9.69 -8.05
N ARG A 169 -9.39 -8.39 -8.36
CA ARG A 169 -9.02 -7.31 -7.46
C ARG A 169 -9.74 -7.41 -6.11
N ASN A 170 -11.06 -7.47 -6.15
CA ASN A 170 -11.91 -7.51 -4.97
C ASN A 170 -11.71 -8.77 -4.13
N THR A 171 -11.51 -9.92 -4.77
CA THR A 171 -11.27 -11.19 -4.07
C THR A 171 -9.93 -11.18 -3.34
N VAL A 172 -8.87 -10.74 -4.01
CA VAL A 172 -7.52 -10.66 -3.39
C VAL A 172 -7.54 -9.66 -2.24
N MET A 173 -8.07 -8.46 -2.47
CA MET A 173 -8.21 -7.42 -1.46
C MET A 173 -8.96 -7.94 -0.23
N SER A 174 -10.12 -8.53 -0.40
CA SER A 174 -10.92 -9.10 0.68
C SER A 174 -10.17 -10.19 1.45
N ARG A 175 -9.43 -11.08 0.78
CA ARG A 175 -8.63 -12.11 1.44
C ARG A 175 -7.49 -11.52 2.25
N VAL A 176 -6.78 -10.52 1.70
CA VAL A 176 -5.64 -9.89 2.36
C VAL A 176 -6.07 -9.14 3.63
N PHE A 177 -7.19 -8.40 3.58
CA PHE A 177 -7.67 -7.67 4.75
C PHE A 177 -8.32 -8.57 5.81
N LYS A 178 -9.01 -9.63 5.42
CA LYS A 178 -9.67 -10.55 6.36
C LYS A 178 -8.74 -11.57 7.00
N VAL A 179 -7.56 -11.83 6.42
CA VAL A 179 -6.61 -12.75 7.02
C VAL A 179 -6.10 -12.22 8.35
N LYS A 180 -6.11 -13.07 9.38
CA LYS A 180 -5.51 -12.77 10.68
C LYS A 180 -4.13 -13.41 10.74
N VAL A 181 -3.11 -12.57 10.79
CA VAL A 181 -1.74 -13.03 10.98
C VAL A 181 -1.54 -13.38 12.45
N GLN A 182 -1.33 -14.65 12.74
CA GLN A 182 -0.99 -15.12 14.09
C GLN A 182 0.47 -15.53 14.10
N LEU A 183 1.22 -14.99 15.05
CA LEU A 183 2.57 -15.47 15.31
C LEU A 183 2.47 -16.86 15.95
N SER A 184 3.36 -17.79 15.54
CA SER A 184 3.50 -19.03 16.29
C SER A 184 3.91 -18.69 17.74
N PRO A 185 3.51 -19.50 18.74
CA PRO A 185 3.86 -19.25 20.13
C PRO A 185 5.35 -18.97 20.34
N GLU A 186 6.20 -19.73 19.66
CA GLU A 186 7.66 -19.56 19.70
C GLU A 186 8.13 -18.22 19.09
N ALA A 187 7.53 -17.77 17.99
CA ALA A 187 7.84 -16.48 17.37
C ALA A 187 7.36 -15.32 18.25
N ALA A 188 6.22 -15.47 18.92
CA ALA A 188 5.70 -14.50 19.87
C ALA A 188 6.61 -14.35 21.08
N GLU A 189 7.14 -15.46 21.62
CA GLU A 189 8.09 -15.44 22.72
C GLU A 189 9.42 -14.80 22.34
N ARG A 190 9.99 -15.16 21.19
CA ARG A 190 11.22 -14.53 20.67
C ARG A 190 11.06 -13.02 20.51
N ARG A 191 9.90 -12.57 19.99
CA ARG A 191 9.59 -11.14 19.85
C ARG A 191 9.47 -10.44 21.21
N ARG A 192 8.80 -11.06 22.19
CA ARG A 192 8.74 -10.53 23.57
C ARG A 192 10.13 -10.37 24.16
N GLN A 193 10.98 -11.39 24.04
CA GLN A 193 12.36 -11.35 24.52
C GLN A 193 13.18 -10.25 23.85
N MET A 194 13.04 -10.05 22.52
CA MET A 194 13.70 -8.97 21.81
C MET A 194 13.23 -7.58 22.29
N LEU A 195 11.92 -7.39 22.45
CA LEU A 195 11.36 -6.13 22.95
C LEU A 195 11.79 -5.82 24.39
N GLU A 196 11.87 -6.83 25.25
CA GLU A 196 12.38 -6.68 26.62
C GLU A 196 13.87 -6.36 26.63
N ALA A 197 14.66 -7.02 25.78
CA ALA A 197 16.08 -6.71 25.65
C ALA A 197 16.31 -5.27 25.15
N GLN A 198 15.54 -4.82 24.18
CA GLN A 198 15.59 -3.45 23.68
C GLN A 198 15.17 -2.42 24.74
N LYS A 199 14.13 -2.70 25.51
CA LYS A 199 13.71 -1.85 26.64
C LYS A 199 14.79 -1.79 27.73
N ARG A 200 15.45 -2.91 28.03
CA ARG A 200 16.57 -2.93 28.99
C ARG A 200 17.76 -2.10 28.51
N GLN A 201 18.09 -2.17 27.21
CA GLN A 201 19.15 -1.33 26.63
C GLN A 201 18.81 0.16 26.67
N LEU A 202 17.58 0.54 26.34
CA LEU A 202 17.11 1.93 26.42
C LEU A 202 17.14 2.45 27.86
N ASN A 203 16.70 1.66 28.84
CA ASN A 203 16.74 2.04 30.25
C ASN A 203 18.17 2.11 30.79
N ALA A 204 19.08 1.25 30.33
CA ALA A 204 20.50 1.29 30.74
C ALA A 204 21.18 2.57 30.20
N SER A 205 20.92 2.97 28.95
CA SER A 205 21.46 4.22 28.39
C SER A 205 20.90 5.48 29.07
N HIS A 206 19.66 5.43 29.57
CA HIS A 206 19.08 6.53 30.37
C HIS A 206 19.66 6.62 31.80
N SER A 207 20.03 5.49 32.39
CA SER A 207 20.64 5.49 33.75
C SER A 207 22.09 6.00 33.71
N GLU A 208 22.86 5.75 32.68
CA GLU A 208 24.22 6.29 32.50
C GLU A 208 24.23 7.81 32.29
N SER A 209 23.23 8.37 31.58
CA SER A 209 23.11 9.82 31.39
C SER A 209 22.66 10.55 32.64
N SER A 210 21.95 9.92 33.58
CA SER A 210 21.56 10.51 34.87
C SER A 210 22.63 10.35 35.96
N ALA A 211 23.50 9.36 35.88
CA ALA A 211 24.61 9.17 36.82
C ALA A 211 25.74 10.20 36.64
N SER A 212 25.91 10.78 35.47
CA SER A 212 26.93 11.79 35.19
C SER A 212 26.61 13.18 35.75
N PHE A 213 25.41 13.38 36.32
CA PHE A 213 25.00 14.65 36.96
C PHE A 213 24.97 14.58 38.50
N ALA A 214 25.31 13.44 39.11
CA ALA A 214 25.19 13.23 40.56
C ALA A 214 26.50 13.28 41.35
N ASP A 215 27.67 13.51 40.69
CA ASP A 215 28.95 13.63 41.40
C ASP A 215 29.50 15.04 41.32
N GLY A 216 29.10 15.89 42.24
CA GLY A 216 29.50 17.28 42.39
C GLY A 216 29.06 17.88 43.69
N ASP A 217 29.25 17.09 44.82
CA ASP A 217 29.09 17.65 46.14
C ASP A 217 30.39 18.37 46.57
N THR A 218 30.41 19.68 46.43
CA THR A 218 31.25 20.53 47.26
C THR A 218 30.42 21.69 47.80
N ARG A 219 29.92 21.44 48.97
CA ARG A 219 29.62 22.52 49.93
C ARG A 219 30.91 23.33 50.10
N ARG A 220 30.87 24.63 49.77
CA ARG A 220 31.46 25.73 50.57
C ARG A 220 31.11 27.09 50.01
N ASP A 221 30.60 27.89 50.93
CA ASP A 221 30.62 29.34 51.02
C ASP A 221 29.72 30.15 50.10
N ALA A 222 28.53 30.28 50.62
CA ALA A 222 27.69 31.45 50.38
C ALA A 222 28.31 32.67 51.05
N ALA A 223 28.25 33.79 50.38
CA ALA A 223 28.44 35.15 50.77
C ALA A 223 29.76 35.76 50.25
N ALA A 224 29.64 36.33 49.07
CA ALA A 224 30.12 37.68 48.73
C ALA A 224 30.03 37.93 47.23
N ALA A 225 29.59 39.15 46.96
CA ALA A 225 29.71 39.83 45.66
C ALA A 225 28.54 39.75 44.69
N PHE A 226 27.53 40.41 45.08
CA PHE A 226 26.61 41.11 44.19
C PHE A 226 27.28 42.37 43.68
N SER A 227 27.94 42.35 42.54
CA SER A 227 28.21 43.53 41.69
C SER A 227 28.93 43.13 40.41
N GLY A 228 28.35 43.47 39.29
CA GLY A 228 29.06 43.72 38.04
C GLY A 228 29.23 42.49 37.11
N ASP A 229 28.48 42.38 36.06
CA ASP A 229 29.01 42.73 34.76
C ASP A 229 28.04 42.40 33.61
N ALA A 230 27.71 43.44 32.89
CA ALA A 230 26.88 43.38 31.68
C ALA A 230 27.60 42.71 30.50
N SER A 231 28.90 42.46 30.59
CA SER A 231 29.73 41.91 29.55
C SER A 231 29.58 40.38 29.36
N ARG A 232 29.04 39.64 30.37
CA ARG A 232 28.85 38.19 30.26
C ARG A 232 27.59 37.81 29.50
N ARG A 233 26.66 38.72 29.29
CA ARG A 233 25.40 38.44 28.53
C ARG A 233 25.61 38.54 27.02
N GLN A 234 26.60 39.26 26.56
CA GLN A 234 26.93 39.35 25.12
C GLN A 234 27.75 38.15 24.60
N ALA A 235 28.54 37.51 25.43
CA ALA A 235 29.28 36.30 25.05
C ALA A 235 28.41 35.05 24.92
N ALA A 236 27.32 34.97 25.71
CA ALA A 236 26.36 33.85 25.62
C ALA A 236 25.45 33.92 24.42
N ALA A 237 25.12 35.13 23.91
CA ALA A 237 24.32 35.32 22.71
C ALA A 237 25.06 34.99 21.41
N GLY A 238 26.40 35.20 21.36
CA GLY A 238 27.23 34.83 20.23
C GLY A 238 27.46 33.34 20.05
N ALA A 239 27.49 32.58 21.13
CA ALA A 239 27.68 31.12 21.10
C ALA A 239 26.43 30.33 20.66
N MET A 240 25.24 30.95 20.79
CA MET A 240 23.97 30.30 20.40
C MET A 240 23.64 30.50 18.92
N GLN A 241 24.23 31.53 18.27
CA GLN A 241 24.04 31.77 16.83
C GLN A 241 25.00 30.96 15.92
N GLN A 242 26.05 30.34 16.48
CA GLN A 242 26.94 29.45 15.72
C GLN A 242 26.52 27.97 15.68
N ARG A 243 25.47 27.58 16.41
CA ARG A 243 24.98 26.20 16.42
C ARG A 243 23.84 25.88 15.44
N THR A 244 23.36 26.86 14.69
CA THR A 244 22.28 26.65 13.69
C THR A 244 22.75 26.71 12.25
N GLN A 245 24.05 26.71 11.98
CA GLN A 245 24.56 26.43 10.64
C GLN A 245 24.69 24.91 10.51
N GLY A 246 23.60 24.30 10.03
CA GLY A 246 23.55 22.89 9.72
C GLY A 246 24.66 22.50 8.77
N ALA A 247 25.41 21.48 9.14
CA ALA A 247 26.34 20.82 8.27
C ALA A 247 25.58 20.36 7.01
N SER A 248 25.73 21.10 5.91
CA SER A 248 25.32 20.62 4.60
C SER A 248 26.16 19.38 4.30
N VAL A 249 25.52 18.23 4.31
CA VAL A 249 26.13 16.98 3.82
C VAL A 249 26.41 17.19 2.35
N THR A 250 27.64 17.53 2.03
CA THR A 250 28.11 17.64 0.65
C THR A 250 28.18 16.24 0.08
N VAL A 251 27.19 15.86 -0.72
CA VAL A 251 27.21 14.60 -1.49
C VAL A 251 28.37 14.71 -2.49
N ARG A 252 29.51 14.08 -2.17
CA ARG A 252 30.63 13.94 -3.11
C ARG A 252 30.19 12.99 -4.21
N ARG A 253 30.06 13.51 -5.43
CA ARG A 253 29.88 12.68 -6.62
C ARG A 253 31.12 11.83 -6.84
N THR A 254 30.96 10.52 -6.95
CA THR A 254 32.04 9.57 -7.22
C THR A 254 32.49 9.56 -8.68
N MET A 255 31.75 10.22 -9.59
CA MET A 255 32.11 10.31 -11.00
C MET A 255 32.40 11.74 -11.41
N PRO A 256 33.47 11.99 -12.23
CA PRO A 256 33.79 13.32 -12.77
C PRO A 256 32.64 13.83 -13.65
N LYS A 257 32.42 15.15 -13.67
CA LYS A 257 31.43 15.78 -14.57
C LYS A 257 31.90 15.61 -16.02
N VAL A 258 31.06 14.95 -16.83
CA VAL A 258 31.28 14.83 -18.28
C VAL A 258 30.78 16.10 -18.96
N GLY A 259 31.60 16.73 -19.75
CA GLY A 259 31.27 17.93 -20.52
C GLY A 259 30.49 17.58 -21.80
N ARG A 260 29.74 18.54 -22.35
CA ARG A 260 28.92 18.40 -23.56
C ARG A 260 29.67 17.89 -24.81
N ASN A 261 31.01 18.02 -24.85
CA ASN A 261 31.87 17.59 -25.96
C ASN A 261 32.77 16.40 -25.62
N ASP A 262 32.63 15.86 -24.41
CA ASP A 262 33.42 14.70 -24.00
C ASP A 262 32.80 13.39 -24.54
N PRO A 263 33.64 12.36 -24.79
CA PRO A 263 33.15 11.10 -25.25
C PRO A 263 32.24 10.47 -24.18
N CYS A 264 31.09 9.89 -24.62
CA CYS A 264 30.11 9.29 -23.72
C CYS A 264 30.74 8.12 -22.93
N PRO A 265 30.63 8.08 -21.61
CA PRO A 265 31.19 7.01 -20.79
C PRO A 265 30.58 5.62 -21.05
N CYS A 266 29.50 5.53 -21.84
CA CYS A 266 28.92 4.25 -22.28
C CYS A 266 29.69 3.54 -23.40
N GLY A 267 30.79 4.13 -23.91
CA GLY A 267 31.61 3.51 -24.96
C GLY A 267 31.05 3.57 -26.39
N SER A 268 29.95 4.31 -26.62
CA SER A 268 29.29 4.40 -27.95
C SER A 268 30.05 5.23 -28.99
N GLY A 269 31.14 5.90 -28.63
CA GLY A 269 31.94 6.79 -29.50
C GLY A 269 31.22 8.10 -29.90
N LYS A 270 30.02 8.36 -29.42
CA LYS A 270 29.26 9.59 -29.65
C LYS A 270 29.53 10.60 -28.52
N LYS A 271 29.41 11.91 -28.83
CA LYS A 271 29.48 12.98 -27.82
C LYS A 271 28.29 12.85 -26.85
N TYR A 272 28.57 13.20 -25.58
CA TYR A 272 27.53 13.15 -24.51
C TYR A 272 26.47 14.24 -24.70
#